data_558f415a98dd2af710172243f7925f4a
#
_entry.id   558f415a98dd2af710172243f7925f4a
#
_cell.length_a   1.000
_cell.length_b   1.000
_cell.length_c   1.000
_cell.angle_alpha   90.00
_cell.angle_beta   90.00
_cell.angle_gamma   90.00
#
_symmetry.space_group_name_H-M   'P 1'
#
loop_
_entity.id
_entity.type
_entity.pdbx_description
1 polymer ?
#
loop_
_entity_poly.entity_id
_entity_poly.type
_entity_poly.pdbx_seq_one_letter_code
_entity_poly.pdbx_strand_id
1 'polypeptide(L)'
;MELFRLLNDTGVRIHLFVSPEYADQVEVTNGIKEVIELEHLNTYAIAPPGLPETRNHDHDTRNFLILMNAKIELVKRAMNSGYHSVRHYAWIDFNIFHVLDAARGAEQLRSLSVRTYPDTCMYVPGCWGKGVMWSSVNWRFCGGFFLGDVESLHAFYFAHRAELPYCPHLSWEVNVWAHLENIGWTPTWYAADHNNRILDVPRLPIVASLTTIPPREAECRAAINSIIDQVDHVYVAVSTQYRRFGEYTLPSYAHQQPYASKVTFCFGEDHGPASKYIGTTPPDDSWVFVCDDDQEYARDLIERMRPSVTQVGIYQNHYNSIREKTSGGMVHGYVGNLVHSSVLKGLRSFPLPECARFVDDQWVSMYCQLNSVPVMPTEVEAYADIFKVTENGHEKLGTHSLSGLGTRADRVRELEEHFGVSFLDKKA
;
A
#
# COMPACT_ATOMS: atom_id res chain seq x y z
N MET A 1 30.75 13.82 4.42
CA MET A 1 30.56 13.47 5.84
C MET A 1 29.39 14.22 6.48
N GLU A 2 29.29 15.54 6.35
CA GLU A 2 28.18 16.34 6.90
C GLU A 2 26.80 15.89 6.40
N LEU A 3 26.64 15.65 5.08
CA LEU A 3 25.36 15.19 4.48
C LEU A 3 24.95 13.80 4.99
N PHE A 4 25.88 12.89 5.25
CA PHE A 4 25.58 11.61 5.84
C PHE A 4 25.10 11.75 7.30
N ARG A 5 25.63 12.70 8.07
CA ARG A 5 25.12 12.95 9.43
C ARG A 5 23.62 13.29 9.41
N LEU A 6 23.17 14.11 8.45
CA LEU A 6 21.75 14.42 8.30
C LEU A 6 20.91 13.14 8.04
N LEU A 7 21.41 12.21 7.22
CA LEU A 7 20.75 10.92 7.01
C LEU A 7 20.73 10.08 8.28
N ASN A 8 21.85 9.97 8.97
CA ASN A 8 22.00 9.21 10.21
C ASN A 8 21.12 9.75 11.35
N ASP A 9 20.97 11.09 11.44
CA ASP A 9 20.15 11.78 12.43
C ASP A 9 18.65 11.65 12.17
N THR A 10 18.23 11.12 11.02
CA THR A 10 16.81 10.78 10.78
C THR A 10 16.32 9.69 11.71
N GLY A 11 17.19 8.84 12.23
CA GLY A 11 16.86 7.67 13.06
C GLY A 11 16.31 6.48 12.27
N VAL A 12 16.22 6.54 10.93
CA VAL A 12 15.88 5.37 10.11
C VAL A 12 16.94 4.28 10.24
N ARG A 13 16.54 3.02 10.08
CA ARG A 13 17.49 1.90 10.14
C ARG A 13 18.34 1.86 8.88
N ILE A 14 19.67 1.90 9.02
CA ILE A 14 20.65 1.98 7.94
C ILE A 14 21.54 0.74 7.92
N HIS A 15 21.76 0.15 6.75
CA HIS A 15 22.89 -0.73 6.46
C HIS A 15 23.88 0.04 5.59
N LEU A 16 24.95 0.52 6.20
CA LEU A 16 25.97 1.33 5.53
C LEU A 16 27.09 0.46 5.00
N PHE A 17 27.38 0.60 3.71
CA PHE A 17 28.60 0.06 3.10
C PHE A 17 29.63 1.18 2.97
N VAL A 18 30.84 0.92 3.39
CA VAL A 18 31.93 1.91 3.41
C VAL A 18 33.26 1.25 3.03
N SER A 19 34.09 1.95 2.27
CA SER A 19 35.46 1.49 1.98
C SER A 19 36.34 1.57 3.23
N PRO A 20 37.42 0.75 3.32
CA PRO A 20 38.32 0.72 4.48
C PRO A 20 38.86 2.09 4.87
N GLU A 21 39.20 2.91 3.89
CA GLU A 21 39.81 4.24 4.09
C GLU A 21 38.91 5.25 4.83
N TYR A 22 37.57 5.04 4.79
CA TYR A 22 36.57 5.89 5.47
C TYR A 22 35.92 5.23 6.67
N ALA A 23 36.23 3.96 6.97
CA ALA A 23 35.57 3.18 7.99
C ALA A 23 35.59 3.83 9.37
N ASP A 24 36.69 4.41 9.76
CA ASP A 24 36.86 5.07 11.08
C ASP A 24 36.27 6.48 11.13
N GLN A 25 35.86 7.04 9.99
CA GLN A 25 35.31 8.39 9.88
C GLN A 25 33.80 8.43 9.97
N VAL A 26 33.12 7.25 9.94
CA VAL A 26 31.66 7.13 9.85
C VAL A 26 31.15 6.23 10.95
N GLU A 27 30.15 6.70 11.68
CA GLU A 27 29.38 5.90 12.64
C GLU A 27 27.91 5.82 12.20
N VAL A 28 27.28 4.68 12.45
CA VAL A 28 25.85 4.45 12.22
C VAL A 28 25.14 4.35 13.56
N THR A 29 24.19 5.25 13.82
CA THR A 29 23.48 5.34 15.11
C THR A 29 22.43 4.24 15.24
N ASN A 30 21.70 3.96 14.15
CA ASN A 30 20.65 2.95 14.11
C ASN A 30 20.88 2.02 12.90
N GLY A 31 21.61 0.93 13.10
CA GLY A 31 21.85 -0.01 12.01
C GLY A 31 23.21 -0.67 12.05
N ILE A 32 23.75 -0.94 10.87
CA ILE A 32 24.98 -1.73 10.68
C ILE A 32 25.92 -1.00 9.72
N LYS A 33 27.20 -1.05 10.03
CA LYS A 33 28.28 -0.63 9.14
C LYS A 33 29.04 -1.87 8.68
N GLU A 34 29.13 -2.06 7.37
CA GLU A 34 29.90 -3.12 6.73
C GLU A 34 31.02 -2.50 5.90
N VAL A 35 32.27 -2.90 6.19
CA VAL A 35 33.44 -2.45 5.42
C VAL A 35 33.62 -3.36 4.23
N ILE A 36 33.70 -2.77 3.04
CA ILE A 36 33.81 -3.51 1.78
C ILE A 36 34.81 -2.83 0.82
N GLU A 37 35.64 -3.62 0.19
CA GLU A 37 36.50 -3.16 -0.92
C GLU A 37 35.73 -3.31 -2.22
N LEU A 38 35.88 -2.32 -3.12
CA LEU A 38 35.19 -2.26 -4.41
C LEU A 38 35.50 -3.48 -5.28
N GLU A 39 36.72 -3.96 -5.23
CA GLU A 39 37.25 -5.12 -5.97
C GLU A 39 36.59 -6.44 -5.55
N HIS A 40 36.02 -6.50 -4.36
CA HIS A 40 35.30 -7.68 -3.85
C HIS A 40 33.84 -7.77 -4.33
N LEU A 41 33.35 -6.76 -5.06
CA LEU A 41 32.00 -6.78 -5.64
C LEU A 41 31.98 -7.58 -6.96
N ASN A 42 30.92 -8.35 -7.18
CA ASN A 42 30.71 -9.02 -8.47
C ASN A 42 30.64 -8.01 -9.62
N THR A 43 30.04 -6.84 -9.38
CA THR A 43 29.93 -5.74 -10.34
C THR A 43 31.32 -5.31 -10.84
N TYR A 44 32.34 -5.28 -9.98
CA TYR A 44 33.71 -4.98 -10.39
C TYR A 44 34.26 -5.98 -11.42
N ALA A 45 34.04 -7.27 -11.17
CA ALA A 45 34.54 -8.35 -12.00
C ALA A 45 33.85 -8.44 -13.37
N ILE A 46 32.57 -8.05 -13.45
CA ILE A 46 31.77 -8.17 -14.69
C ILE A 46 31.61 -6.86 -15.45
N ALA A 47 32.09 -5.75 -14.92
CA ALA A 47 31.96 -4.43 -15.54
C ALA A 47 32.67 -4.37 -16.91
N PRO A 48 32.00 -3.86 -17.98
CA PRO A 48 32.64 -3.72 -19.29
C PRO A 48 33.91 -2.86 -19.24
N PRO A 49 34.87 -3.08 -20.13
CA PRO A 49 36.17 -2.41 -20.06
C PRO A 49 36.16 -0.94 -20.49
N GLY A 50 35.25 -0.55 -21.40
CA GLY A 50 35.20 0.82 -21.94
C GLY A 50 34.49 1.81 -21.00
N LEU A 51 34.71 3.11 -21.23
CA LEU A 51 34.04 4.22 -20.55
C LEU A 51 33.43 5.17 -21.60
N PRO A 52 32.34 5.93 -21.25
CA PRO A 52 31.76 6.91 -22.15
C PRO A 52 32.78 8.03 -22.52
N GLU A 53 32.86 8.39 -23.79
CA GLU A 53 33.76 9.45 -24.26
C GLU A 53 33.36 10.82 -23.68
N THR A 54 32.06 11.07 -23.54
CA THR A 54 31.46 12.35 -23.12
C THR A 54 31.34 12.52 -21.60
N ARG A 55 31.95 11.62 -20.81
CA ARG A 55 31.89 11.69 -19.34
C ARG A 55 32.70 12.88 -18.78
N ASN A 56 32.43 13.26 -17.56
CA ASN A 56 33.33 14.11 -16.77
C ASN A 56 34.54 13.28 -16.34
N HIS A 57 35.72 13.54 -16.91
CA HIS A 57 36.89 12.73 -16.70
C HIS A 57 37.43 12.75 -15.26
N ASP A 58 37.20 13.86 -14.53
CA ASP A 58 37.65 14.02 -13.16
C ASP A 58 36.75 13.33 -12.15
N HIS A 59 35.45 13.21 -12.48
CA HIS A 59 34.44 12.65 -11.60
C HIS A 59 34.04 11.22 -11.99
N ASP A 60 33.74 10.98 -13.28
CA ASP A 60 33.20 9.72 -13.77
C ASP A 60 34.35 8.72 -14.06
N THR A 61 35.10 8.41 -13.03
CA THR A 61 36.16 7.40 -13.08
C THR A 61 35.57 5.99 -13.19
N ARG A 62 36.38 5.01 -13.59
CA ARG A 62 35.95 3.61 -13.65
C ARG A 62 35.41 3.14 -12.30
N ASN A 63 36.12 3.42 -11.21
CA ASN A 63 35.73 3.00 -9.87
C ASN A 63 34.41 3.67 -9.44
N PHE A 64 34.22 4.94 -9.76
CA PHE A 64 32.95 5.64 -9.51
C PHE A 64 31.79 4.97 -10.26
N LEU A 65 31.93 4.69 -11.56
CA LEU A 65 30.88 4.05 -12.35
C LEU A 65 30.62 2.60 -11.91
N ILE A 66 31.64 1.87 -11.45
CA ILE A 66 31.46 0.54 -10.83
C ILE A 66 30.63 0.68 -9.56
N LEU A 67 30.98 1.62 -8.67
CA LEU A 67 30.24 1.85 -7.42
C LEU A 67 28.76 2.20 -7.70
N MET A 68 28.50 3.06 -8.69
CA MET A 68 27.12 3.39 -9.07
C MET A 68 26.34 2.14 -9.54
N ASN A 69 26.96 1.31 -10.37
CA ASN A 69 26.34 0.06 -10.82
C ASN A 69 26.21 -1.03 -9.72
N ALA A 70 26.98 -0.92 -8.64
CA ALA A 70 26.96 -1.87 -7.53
C ALA A 70 25.80 -1.63 -6.54
N LYS A 71 25.04 -0.54 -6.66
CA LYS A 71 23.94 -0.19 -5.72
C LYS A 71 23.00 -1.35 -5.44
N ILE A 72 22.52 -2.02 -6.47
CA ILE A 72 21.60 -3.15 -6.30
C ILE A 72 22.30 -4.41 -5.76
N GLU A 73 23.59 -4.62 -6.04
CA GLU A 73 24.38 -5.69 -5.41
C GLU A 73 24.54 -5.45 -3.91
N LEU A 74 24.79 -4.20 -3.49
CA LEU A 74 24.88 -3.82 -2.08
C LEU A 74 23.56 -4.02 -1.35
N VAL A 75 22.42 -3.63 -1.96
CA VAL A 75 21.09 -3.93 -1.40
C VAL A 75 20.87 -5.43 -1.25
N LYS A 76 21.20 -6.23 -2.27
CA LYS A 76 21.12 -7.69 -2.17
C LYS A 76 21.97 -8.24 -1.05
N ARG A 77 23.17 -7.69 -0.83
CA ARG A 77 24.05 -8.09 0.25
C ARG A 77 23.47 -7.78 1.62
N ALA A 78 22.85 -6.60 1.79
CA ALA A 78 22.11 -6.24 2.99
C ALA A 78 20.93 -7.20 3.26
N MET A 79 20.17 -7.57 2.22
CA MET A 79 19.06 -8.54 2.31
C MET A 79 19.54 -9.91 2.79
N ASN A 80 20.70 -10.36 2.32
CA ASN A 80 21.27 -11.68 2.63
C ASN A 80 22.06 -11.72 3.95
N SER A 81 22.31 -10.58 4.58
CA SER A 81 23.14 -10.50 5.80
C SER A 81 22.53 -11.17 7.03
N GLY A 82 21.21 -11.41 7.02
CA GLY A 82 20.47 -11.94 8.17
C GLY A 82 20.22 -10.93 9.30
N TYR A 83 20.73 -9.72 9.19
CA TYR A 83 20.58 -8.68 10.22
C TYR A 83 19.20 -8.02 10.22
N HIS A 84 18.47 -8.11 9.13
CA HIS A 84 17.20 -7.44 8.93
C HIS A 84 16.11 -8.46 8.56
N SER A 85 15.08 -8.58 9.39
CA SER A 85 13.87 -9.35 9.07
C SER A 85 12.79 -8.39 8.60
N VAL A 86 12.98 -7.85 7.39
CA VAL A 86 12.05 -6.90 6.76
C VAL A 86 11.73 -7.34 5.34
N ARG A 87 10.57 -6.95 4.82
CA ARG A 87 10.14 -7.31 3.46
C ARG A 87 10.61 -6.31 2.39
N HIS A 88 10.85 -5.07 2.78
CA HIS A 88 11.15 -3.97 1.87
C HIS A 88 12.49 -3.33 2.22
N TYR A 89 13.25 -3.00 1.20
CA TYR A 89 14.52 -2.29 1.31
C TYR A 89 14.52 -1.10 0.37
N ALA A 90 15.20 -0.05 0.76
CA ALA A 90 15.46 1.09 -0.11
C ALA A 90 16.97 1.32 -0.26
N TRP A 91 17.40 1.67 -1.46
CA TRP A 91 18.68 2.30 -1.68
C TRP A 91 18.57 3.79 -1.42
N ILE A 92 19.55 4.35 -0.74
CA ILE A 92 19.68 5.80 -0.53
C ILE A 92 21.15 6.14 -0.69
N ASP A 93 21.46 7.08 -1.58
CA ASP A 93 22.85 7.55 -1.74
C ASP A 93 23.37 8.19 -0.44
N PHE A 94 24.62 7.90 -0.10
CA PHE A 94 25.31 8.40 1.10
C PHE A 94 25.17 9.93 1.30
N ASN A 95 25.18 10.67 0.22
CA ASN A 95 25.10 12.12 0.19
C ASN A 95 23.74 12.65 -0.28
N ILE A 96 22.66 11.89 -0.18
CA ILE A 96 21.32 12.23 -0.73
C ILE A 96 20.83 13.62 -0.30
N PHE A 97 21.26 14.11 0.86
CA PHE A 97 20.90 15.45 1.35
C PHE A 97 21.56 16.60 0.55
N HIS A 98 22.37 16.31 -0.47
CA HIS A 98 22.80 17.37 -1.42
C HIS A 98 21.66 17.82 -2.35
N VAL A 99 20.63 16.98 -2.53
CA VAL A 99 19.44 17.28 -3.34
C VAL A 99 18.17 17.47 -2.51
N LEU A 100 18.19 17.12 -1.21
CA LEU A 100 17.05 17.22 -0.32
C LEU A 100 17.11 18.48 0.56
N ASP A 101 15.97 19.11 0.80
CA ASP A 101 15.81 19.98 1.95
C ASP A 101 15.96 19.16 3.24
N ALA A 102 16.78 19.62 4.17
CA ALA A 102 17.16 18.82 5.33
C ALA A 102 15.97 18.43 6.23
N ALA A 103 15.08 19.38 6.55
CA ALA A 103 13.97 19.15 7.45
C ALA A 103 12.90 18.27 6.78
N ARG A 104 12.48 18.63 5.58
CA ARG A 104 11.47 17.90 4.81
C ARG A 104 11.96 16.52 4.40
N GLY A 105 13.20 16.38 3.96
CA GLY A 105 13.79 15.09 3.59
C GLY A 105 13.86 14.13 4.76
N ALA A 106 14.24 14.62 5.96
CA ALA A 106 14.27 13.80 7.16
C ALA A 106 12.87 13.32 7.56
N GLU A 107 11.84 14.17 7.46
CA GLU A 107 10.45 13.79 7.71
C GLU A 107 9.94 12.76 6.71
N GLN A 108 10.21 12.96 5.41
CA GLN A 108 9.85 12.01 4.36
C GLN A 108 10.50 10.65 4.58
N LEU A 109 11.79 10.59 4.91
CA LEU A 109 12.50 9.33 5.18
C LEU A 109 11.91 8.59 6.38
N ARG A 110 11.59 9.29 7.49
CA ARG A 110 10.91 8.68 8.64
C ARG A 110 9.54 8.13 8.22
N SER A 111 8.75 8.90 7.49
CA SER A 111 7.44 8.46 6.99
C SER A 111 7.55 7.22 6.10
N LEU A 112 8.53 7.18 5.19
CA LEU A 112 8.77 6.03 4.33
C LEU A 112 9.17 4.78 5.13
N SER A 113 9.94 4.93 6.21
CA SER A 113 10.47 3.80 7.00
C SER A 113 9.40 3.07 7.83
N VAL A 114 8.27 3.72 8.11
CA VAL A 114 7.14 3.14 8.87
C VAL A 114 5.92 2.83 8.01
N ARG A 115 6.01 3.14 6.72
CA ARG A 115 4.90 2.99 5.78
C ARG A 115 4.78 1.54 5.31
N THR A 116 3.53 1.10 5.07
CA THR A 116 3.23 -0.18 4.43
C THR A 116 3.32 -0.06 2.90
N TYR A 117 3.90 -1.07 2.28
CA TYR A 117 4.04 -1.19 0.83
C TYR A 117 3.35 -2.45 0.32
N PRO A 118 3.02 -2.54 -0.99
CA PRO A 118 2.55 -3.77 -1.61
C PRO A 118 3.51 -4.94 -1.38
N ASP A 119 2.98 -6.15 -1.35
CA ASP A 119 3.78 -7.38 -1.24
C ASP A 119 4.79 -7.53 -2.39
N THR A 120 4.44 -6.99 -3.56
CA THR A 120 5.32 -6.92 -4.73
C THR A 120 5.39 -5.48 -5.22
N CYS A 121 6.54 -4.86 -5.13
CA CYS A 121 6.75 -3.49 -5.59
C CYS A 121 8.21 -3.21 -5.93
N MET A 122 8.43 -2.36 -6.94
CA MET A 122 9.74 -1.80 -7.26
C MET A 122 9.55 -0.35 -7.70
N TYR A 123 9.70 0.59 -6.79
CA TYR A 123 9.55 2.02 -7.03
C TYR A 123 10.87 2.65 -7.42
N VAL A 124 10.89 3.37 -8.55
CA VAL A 124 12.08 4.08 -9.04
C VAL A 124 11.68 5.47 -9.53
N PRO A 125 12.23 6.54 -8.95
CA PRO A 125 11.99 7.91 -9.39
C PRO A 125 12.68 8.22 -10.71
N GLY A 126 12.17 9.19 -11.47
CA GLY A 126 12.83 9.65 -12.69
C GLY A 126 12.22 10.89 -13.33
N CYS A 127 12.99 11.53 -14.24
CA CYS A 127 12.63 12.79 -14.85
C CYS A 127 12.16 12.64 -16.29
N TRP A 128 12.75 11.72 -17.06
CA TRP A 128 12.55 11.65 -18.51
C TRP A 128 11.60 10.52 -18.92
N GLY A 129 11.07 10.61 -20.13
CA GLY A 129 10.34 9.52 -20.77
C GLY A 129 11.22 8.30 -21.04
N LYS A 130 10.59 7.17 -21.42
CA LYS A 130 11.32 5.96 -21.80
C LYS A 130 12.27 6.20 -22.96
N GLY A 131 13.46 5.64 -22.88
CA GLY A 131 14.46 5.70 -23.92
C GLY A 131 15.80 5.17 -23.41
N VAL A 132 16.62 4.67 -24.33
CA VAL A 132 17.97 4.19 -24.03
C VAL A 132 18.99 5.19 -24.55
N MET A 133 19.96 5.52 -23.74
CA MET A 133 21.07 6.42 -24.08
C MET A 133 22.36 5.89 -23.46
N TRP A 134 23.46 5.95 -24.22
CA TRP A 134 24.77 5.48 -23.73
C TRP A 134 25.84 6.58 -23.77
N SER A 135 25.61 7.65 -24.56
CA SER A 135 26.58 8.73 -24.73
C SER A 135 26.61 9.76 -23.62
N SER A 136 25.55 9.83 -22.82
CA SER A 136 25.44 10.74 -21.65
C SER A 136 24.52 10.12 -20.61
N VAL A 137 24.38 10.77 -19.44
CA VAL A 137 23.48 10.31 -18.37
C VAL A 137 22.03 10.36 -18.87
N ASN A 138 21.34 9.25 -18.73
CA ASN A 138 19.92 9.12 -19.04
C ASN A 138 19.06 9.31 -17.78
N TRP A 139 18.51 10.49 -17.60
CA TRP A 139 17.65 10.80 -16.44
C TRP A 139 16.23 10.18 -16.54
N ARG A 140 16.08 9.06 -17.27
CA ARG A 140 14.88 8.22 -17.12
C ARG A 140 14.65 7.84 -15.67
N PHE A 141 15.75 7.57 -14.96
CA PHE A 141 15.74 7.27 -13.53
C PHE A 141 16.65 8.24 -12.74
N CYS A 142 16.30 8.48 -11.47
CA CYS A 142 17.15 9.18 -10.51
C CYS A 142 17.86 8.14 -9.64
N GLY A 143 19.16 7.95 -9.84
CA GLY A 143 19.94 6.88 -9.21
C GLY A 143 20.10 6.98 -7.69
N GLY A 144 19.78 8.14 -7.08
CA GLY A 144 19.96 8.38 -5.65
C GLY A 144 19.03 7.62 -4.72
N PHE A 145 17.92 7.06 -5.25
CA PHE A 145 16.91 6.34 -4.49
C PHE A 145 16.21 5.28 -5.34
N PHE A 146 15.91 4.14 -4.74
CA PHE A 146 14.88 3.19 -5.17
C PHE A 146 14.39 2.38 -3.96
N LEU A 147 13.19 1.80 -4.05
CA LEU A 147 12.59 1.00 -3.01
C LEU A 147 11.88 -0.21 -3.63
N GLY A 148 12.04 -1.38 -3.01
CA GLY A 148 11.34 -2.58 -3.47
C GLY A 148 11.21 -3.64 -2.39
N ASP A 149 10.34 -4.60 -2.65
CA ASP A 149 10.27 -5.84 -1.88
C ASP A 149 11.46 -6.76 -2.22
N VAL A 150 11.70 -7.75 -1.36
CA VAL A 150 12.84 -8.68 -1.50
C VAL A 150 12.85 -9.40 -2.84
N GLU A 151 11.69 -9.86 -3.34
CA GLU A 151 11.61 -10.63 -4.60
C GLU A 151 11.88 -9.72 -5.82
N SER A 152 11.27 -8.54 -5.85
CA SER A 152 11.48 -7.55 -6.90
C SER A 152 12.93 -7.06 -6.94
N LEU A 153 13.56 -6.83 -5.79
CA LEU A 153 14.96 -6.44 -5.70
C LEU A 153 15.92 -7.57 -6.12
N HIS A 154 15.60 -8.82 -5.81
CA HIS A 154 16.34 -9.98 -6.34
C HIS A 154 16.24 -10.08 -7.85
N ALA A 155 15.03 -9.94 -8.40
CA ALA A 155 14.80 -9.96 -9.85
C ALA A 155 15.58 -8.84 -10.54
N PHE A 156 15.54 -7.62 -9.98
CA PHE A 156 16.33 -6.48 -10.47
C PHE A 156 17.84 -6.73 -10.42
N TYR A 157 18.36 -7.28 -9.32
CA TYR A 157 19.78 -7.63 -9.22
C TYR A 157 20.18 -8.63 -10.31
N PHE A 158 19.41 -9.69 -10.51
CA PHE A 158 19.75 -10.71 -11.51
C PHE A 158 19.67 -10.16 -12.93
N ALA A 159 18.66 -9.35 -13.25
CA ALA A 159 18.55 -8.68 -14.54
C ALA A 159 19.75 -7.74 -14.78
N HIS A 160 20.08 -6.90 -13.81
CA HIS A 160 21.22 -5.99 -13.88
C HIS A 160 22.54 -6.75 -14.09
N ARG A 161 22.77 -7.79 -13.29
CA ARG A 161 23.97 -8.63 -13.38
C ARG A 161 24.10 -9.36 -14.74
N ALA A 162 22.97 -9.80 -15.30
CA ALA A 162 22.95 -10.49 -16.59
C ALA A 162 23.30 -9.56 -17.75
N GLU A 163 22.85 -8.31 -17.71
CA GLU A 163 22.97 -7.37 -18.83
C GLU A 163 24.22 -6.48 -18.76
N LEU A 164 24.71 -6.15 -17.57
CA LEU A 164 25.85 -5.23 -17.40
C LEU A 164 27.08 -5.61 -18.24
N PRO A 165 27.50 -6.91 -18.33
CA PRO A 165 28.68 -7.28 -19.13
C PRO A 165 28.53 -7.03 -20.62
N TYR A 166 27.30 -6.96 -21.11
CA TYR A 166 26.97 -6.80 -22.54
C TYR A 166 26.67 -5.36 -22.93
N CYS A 167 26.69 -4.41 -21.95
CA CYS A 167 26.58 -3.00 -22.26
C CYS A 167 27.76 -2.54 -23.15
N PRO A 168 27.53 -1.57 -24.05
CA PRO A 168 28.59 -1.08 -24.98
C PRO A 168 29.87 -0.62 -24.27
N HIS A 169 29.72 -0.08 -23.09
CA HIS A 169 30.79 0.34 -22.18
C HIS A 169 30.21 0.48 -20.76
N LEU A 170 31.07 0.57 -19.77
CA LEU A 170 30.67 0.88 -18.40
C LEU A 170 30.13 2.31 -18.35
N SER A 171 28.85 2.47 -18.01
CA SER A 171 28.14 3.75 -17.99
C SER A 171 27.52 3.99 -16.60
N TRP A 172 26.82 5.11 -16.45
CA TRP A 172 26.03 5.38 -15.23
C TRP A 172 24.96 4.30 -15.06
N GLU A 173 24.66 3.93 -13.82
CA GLU A 173 23.69 2.89 -13.48
C GLU A 173 22.31 3.15 -14.08
N VAL A 174 21.87 4.40 -14.12
CA VAL A 174 20.57 4.81 -14.67
C VAL A 174 20.44 4.53 -16.17
N ASN A 175 21.56 4.49 -16.92
CA ASN A 175 21.57 4.09 -18.32
C ASN A 175 21.33 2.58 -18.45
N VAL A 176 21.96 1.78 -17.59
CA VAL A 176 21.74 0.33 -17.53
C VAL A 176 20.29 0.04 -17.14
N TRP A 177 19.74 0.75 -16.15
CA TRP A 177 18.33 0.59 -15.75
C TRP A 177 17.37 0.95 -16.87
N ALA A 178 17.63 2.02 -17.63
CA ALA A 178 16.82 2.37 -18.81
C ALA A 178 16.91 1.30 -19.91
N HIS A 179 18.06 0.67 -20.09
CA HIS A 179 18.21 -0.49 -20.98
C HIS A 179 17.38 -1.67 -20.49
N LEU A 180 17.44 -2.01 -19.20
CA LEU A 180 16.63 -3.08 -18.60
C LEU A 180 15.14 -2.84 -18.80
N GLU A 181 14.66 -1.59 -18.59
CA GLU A 181 13.26 -1.24 -18.85
C GLU A 181 12.88 -1.45 -20.32
N ASN A 182 13.79 -1.15 -21.24
CA ASN A 182 13.56 -1.33 -22.68
C ASN A 182 13.45 -2.81 -23.09
N ILE A 183 14.15 -3.71 -22.40
CA ILE A 183 14.13 -5.15 -22.67
C ILE A 183 13.15 -5.94 -21.79
N GLY A 184 12.29 -5.27 -21.00
CA GLY A 184 11.18 -5.90 -20.30
C GLY A 184 11.15 -5.81 -18.78
N TRP A 185 12.13 -5.18 -18.11
CA TRP A 185 12.02 -4.86 -16.70
C TRP A 185 10.95 -3.77 -16.50
N THR A 186 10.02 -3.98 -15.59
CA THR A 186 8.84 -3.11 -15.40
C THR A 186 8.75 -2.56 -13.97
N PRO A 187 9.58 -1.57 -13.60
CA PRO A 187 9.44 -0.94 -12.30
C PRO A 187 8.21 -0.02 -12.25
N THR A 188 7.72 0.25 -11.07
CA THR A 188 6.76 1.33 -10.83
C THR A 188 7.51 2.66 -10.86
N TRP A 189 7.60 3.24 -12.06
CA TRP A 189 8.20 4.54 -12.26
C TRP A 189 7.27 5.65 -11.77
N TYR A 190 7.84 6.66 -11.11
CA TYR A 190 7.11 7.88 -10.77
C TYR A 190 7.93 9.14 -11.09
N ALA A 191 7.22 10.20 -11.48
CA ALA A 191 7.86 11.45 -11.88
C ALA A 191 8.49 12.17 -10.70
N ALA A 192 9.81 12.36 -10.75
CA ALA A 192 10.60 13.08 -9.77
C ALA A 192 11.77 13.79 -10.45
N ASP A 193 12.36 14.73 -9.76
CA ASP A 193 13.61 15.37 -10.14
C ASP A 193 14.59 15.27 -8.97
N HIS A 194 15.83 15.73 -9.13
CA HIS A 194 16.87 15.77 -8.10
C HIS A 194 16.54 16.77 -6.98
N ASN A 195 15.48 16.49 -6.25
CA ASN A 195 14.97 17.24 -5.11
C ASN A 195 14.12 16.31 -4.22
N ASN A 196 13.43 16.86 -3.23
CA ASN A 196 12.59 16.09 -2.30
C ASN A 196 11.54 15.17 -2.98
N ARG A 197 11.17 15.42 -4.26
CA ARG A 197 10.22 14.55 -4.97
C ARG A 197 10.76 13.13 -5.22
N ILE A 198 12.08 12.92 -5.12
CA ILE A 198 12.67 11.57 -5.13
C ILE A 198 12.05 10.68 -4.04
N LEU A 199 11.66 11.25 -2.91
CA LEU A 199 11.05 10.56 -1.78
C LEU A 199 9.51 10.56 -1.81
N ASP A 200 8.87 11.14 -2.83
CA ASP A 200 7.42 11.13 -3.01
C ASP A 200 6.94 9.78 -3.61
N VAL A 201 7.41 8.67 -3.03
CA VAL A 201 7.03 7.30 -3.45
C VAL A 201 5.51 7.18 -3.51
N PRO A 202 4.93 6.70 -4.62
CA PRO A 202 3.48 6.53 -4.76
C PRO A 202 2.89 5.74 -3.59
N ARG A 203 1.74 6.18 -3.10
CA ARG A 203 0.99 5.47 -2.07
C ARG A 203 0.00 4.54 -2.75
N LEU A 204 -0.29 3.40 -2.11
CA LEU A 204 -1.47 2.65 -2.47
C LEU A 204 -2.70 3.55 -2.31
N PRO A 205 -3.58 3.62 -3.31
CA PRO A 205 -4.79 4.38 -3.19
C PRO A 205 -5.63 3.83 -2.02
N ILE A 206 -6.26 4.73 -1.28
CA ILE A 206 -7.32 4.37 -0.35
C ILE A 206 -8.62 4.86 -0.94
N VAL A 207 -9.51 3.94 -1.25
CA VAL A 207 -10.85 4.23 -1.75
C VAL A 207 -11.89 3.78 -0.73
N ALA A 208 -13.13 4.27 -0.85
CA ALA A 208 -14.22 3.78 -0.01
C ALA A 208 -15.20 2.93 -0.84
N SER A 209 -15.82 1.97 -0.17
CA SER A 209 -16.91 1.17 -0.73
C SER A 209 -18.06 1.06 0.26
N LEU A 210 -19.23 1.45 -0.18
CA LEU A 210 -20.49 1.32 0.57
C LEU A 210 -21.62 0.88 -0.35
N THR A 211 -22.74 0.48 0.24
CA THR A 211 -23.97 0.21 -0.50
C THR A 211 -25.12 0.98 0.14
N THR A 212 -26.11 1.37 -0.65
CA THR A 212 -27.28 2.09 -0.15
C THR A 212 -28.56 1.55 -0.77
N ILE A 213 -29.70 2.00 -0.28
CA ILE A 213 -31.05 1.64 -0.74
C ILE A 213 -31.85 2.94 -1.03
N PRO A 214 -32.87 2.91 -1.90
CA PRO A 214 -33.62 4.10 -2.28
C PRO A 214 -34.08 5.01 -1.12
N PRO A 215 -34.61 4.48 0.00
CA PRO A 215 -35.09 5.35 1.09
C PRO A 215 -33.99 5.97 1.95
N ARG A 216 -32.68 5.67 1.70
CA ARG A 216 -31.54 6.17 2.48
C ARG A 216 -30.67 7.18 1.72
N GLU A 217 -31.25 7.92 0.78
CA GLU A 217 -30.49 8.90 -0.01
C GLU A 217 -29.79 9.96 0.86
N ALA A 218 -30.50 10.47 1.87
CA ALA A 218 -29.97 11.52 2.75
C ALA A 218 -28.86 10.98 3.67
N GLU A 219 -29.07 9.81 4.24
CA GLU A 219 -28.10 9.12 5.10
C GLU A 219 -26.84 8.75 4.31
N CYS A 220 -26.99 8.18 3.12
CA CYS A 220 -25.88 7.85 2.24
C CYS A 220 -25.05 9.09 1.90
N ARG A 221 -25.71 10.21 1.59
CA ARG A 221 -25.03 11.48 1.34
C ARG A 221 -24.22 11.96 2.56
N ALA A 222 -24.79 11.84 3.77
CA ALA A 222 -24.11 12.21 5.02
C ALA A 222 -22.88 11.29 5.27
N ALA A 223 -23.03 9.98 5.07
CA ALA A 223 -21.94 9.02 5.15
C ALA A 223 -20.80 9.36 4.16
N ILE A 224 -21.13 9.58 2.88
CA ILE A 224 -20.16 9.98 1.86
C ILE A 224 -19.44 11.27 2.26
N ASN A 225 -20.15 12.30 2.75
CA ASN A 225 -19.55 13.57 3.17
C ASN A 225 -18.57 13.42 4.32
N SER A 226 -18.74 12.42 5.17
CA SER A 226 -17.82 12.17 6.29
C SER A 226 -16.50 11.54 5.86
N ILE A 227 -16.45 10.89 4.69
CA ILE A 227 -15.28 10.12 4.24
C ILE A 227 -14.64 10.64 2.94
N ILE A 228 -15.34 11.43 2.12
CA ILE A 228 -14.92 11.82 0.75
C ILE A 228 -13.58 12.56 0.71
N ASP A 229 -13.23 13.28 1.78
CA ASP A 229 -11.95 14.00 1.88
C ASP A 229 -10.82 13.13 2.46
N GLN A 230 -11.12 11.95 2.98
CA GLN A 230 -10.17 11.00 3.55
C GLN A 230 -9.68 9.95 2.54
N VAL A 231 -10.35 9.84 1.39
CA VAL A 231 -10.10 8.81 0.38
C VAL A 231 -9.87 9.43 -1.00
N ASP A 232 -9.22 8.67 -1.88
CA ASP A 232 -8.98 9.10 -3.26
C ASP A 232 -10.26 9.03 -4.09
N HIS A 233 -11.15 8.04 -3.81
CA HIS A 233 -12.42 7.85 -4.51
C HIS A 233 -13.43 7.08 -3.65
N VAL A 234 -14.73 7.27 -3.92
CA VAL A 234 -15.83 6.56 -3.26
C VAL A 234 -16.61 5.75 -4.30
N TYR A 235 -16.81 4.48 -4.04
CA TYR A 235 -17.66 3.60 -4.83
C TYR A 235 -18.93 3.29 -4.05
N VAL A 236 -20.10 3.51 -4.66
CA VAL A 236 -21.41 3.20 -4.07
C VAL A 236 -22.05 2.09 -4.88
N ALA A 237 -22.12 0.89 -4.31
CA ALA A 237 -22.83 -0.22 -4.93
C ALA A 237 -24.35 0.00 -4.82
N VAL A 238 -25.03 -0.02 -5.95
CA VAL A 238 -26.48 0.12 -6.04
C VAL A 238 -27.06 -0.94 -6.98
N SER A 239 -28.27 -1.42 -6.68
CA SER A 239 -28.98 -2.31 -7.60
C SER A 239 -29.88 -1.53 -8.52
N THR A 240 -29.95 -1.94 -9.79
CA THR A 240 -30.96 -1.39 -10.71
C THR A 240 -32.36 -1.70 -10.24
N GLN A 241 -32.54 -2.87 -9.61
CA GLN A 241 -33.83 -3.33 -9.09
C GLN A 241 -33.65 -3.98 -7.72
N TYR A 242 -34.07 -3.30 -6.67
CA TYR A 242 -34.07 -3.86 -5.32
C TYR A 242 -35.28 -4.75 -5.07
N ARG A 243 -35.08 -5.89 -4.43
CA ARG A 243 -36.18 -6.82 -4.06
C ARG A 243 -37.22 -6.19 -3.12
N ARG A 244 -36.76 -5.25 -2.25
CA ARG A 244 -37.61 -4.63 -1.22
C ARG A 244 -38.12 -3.23 -1.60
N PHE A 245 -37.40 -2.52 -2.47
CA PHE A 245 -37.59 -1.07 -2.67
C PHE A 245 -37.84 -0.69 -4.14
N GLY A 246 -37.78 -1.65 -5.06
CA GLY A 246 -38.00 -1.40 -6.48
C GLY A 246 -36.77 -0.80 -7.17
N GLU A 247 -37.01 0.01 -8.20
CA GLU A 247 -35.97 0.61 -9.03
C GLU A 247 -35.20 1.71 -8.28
N TYR A 248 -33.88 1.77 -8.49
CA TYR A 248 -33.01 2.82 -7.95
C TYR A 248 -32.83 3.94 -8.97
N THR A 249 -33.11 5.16 -8.54
CA THR A 249 -32.85 6.37 -9.33
C THR A 249 -31.63 7.07 -8.78
N LEU A 250 -30.70 7.42 -9.67
CA LEU A 250 -29.50 8.13 -9.28
C LEU A 250 -29.84 9.47 -8.64
N PRO A 251 -29.34 9.77 -7.43
CA PRO A 251 -29.66 10.99 -6.72
C PRO A 251 -29.11 12.23 -7.45
N SER A 252 -29.82 13.33 -7.37
CA SER A 252 -29.46 14.58 -8.07
C SER A 252 -28.07 15.14 -7.68
N TYR A 253 -27.64 14.89 -6.44
CA TYR A 253 -26.31 15.33 -5.99
C TYR A 253 -25.17 14.57 -6.66
N ALA A 254 -25.40 13.39 -7.24
CA ALA A 254 -24.37 12.64 -7.96
C ALA A 254 -23.72 13.43 -9.11
N HIS A 255 -24.45 14.36 -9.69
CA HIS A 255 -23.99 15.24 -10.77
C HIS A 255 -23.35 16.54 -10.29
N GLN A 256 -23.26 16.78 -8.98
CA GLN A 256 -22.72 18.00 -8.39
C GLN A 256 -21.29 17.75 -7.88
N GLN A 257 -20.45 18.79 -7.85
CA GLN A 257 -19.15 18.69 -7.19
C GLN A 257 -19.33 18.69 -5.66
N PRO A 258 -18.51 17.91 -4.92
CA PRO A 258 -17.39 17.07 -5.38
C PRO A 258 -17.79 15.67 -5.88
N TYR A 259 -19.06 15.27 -5.76
CA TYR A 259 -19.53 13.89 -6.04
C TYR A 259 -19.25 13.48 -7.50
N ALA A 260 -19.52 14.35 -8.47
CA ALA A 260 -19.32 14.07 -9.89
C ALA A 260 -17.87 13.65 -10.26
N SER A 261 -16.88 14.09 -9.47
CA SER A 261 -15.47 13.75 -9.70
C SER A 261 -14.92 12.67 -8.77
N LYS A 262 -15.50 12.51 -7.58
CA LYS A 262 -14.98 11.61 -6.54
C LYS A 262 -15.86 10.42 -6.20
N VAL A 263 -17.08 10.32 -6.75
CA VAL A 263 -18.02 9.25 -6.43
C VAL A 263 -18.47 8.53 -7.69
N THR A 264 -18.39 7.21 -7.67
CA THR A 264 -18.95 6.34 -8.72
C THR A 264 -20.05 5.47 -8.16
N PHE A 265 -21.25 5.58 -8.72
CA PHE A 265 -22.35 4.65 -8.46
C PHE A 265 -22.22 3.43 -9.36
N CYS A 266 -21.99 2.27 -8.75
CA CYS A 266 -21.80 0.98 -9.41
C CYS A 266 -23.12 0.22 -9.45
N PHE A 267 -23.73 0.14 -10.63
CA PHE A 267 -25.00 -0.58 -10.82
C PHE A 267 -24.75 -2.08 -11.01
N GLY A 268 -25.48 -2.91 -10.25
CA GLY A 268 -25.33 -4.37 -10.28
C GLY A 268 -26.55 -5.11 -9.74
N GLU A 269 -26.35 -6.35 -9.35
CA GLU A 269 -27.37 -7.19 -8.70
C GLU A 269 -27.57 -6.77 -7.24
N ASP A 270 -28.78 -7.02 -6.71
CA ASP A 270 -29.09 -6.82 -5.30
C ASP A 270 -28.54 -7.98 -4.47
N HIS A 271 -27.36 -7.77 -3.89
CA HIS A 271 -26.73 -8.69 -2.92
C HIS A 271 -27.01 -8.29 -1.46
N GLY A 272 -27.94 -7.36 -1.24
CA GLY A 272 -28.18 -6.77 0.08
C GLY A 272 -26.95 -6.04 0.62
N PRO A 273 -26.71 -6.03 1.94
CA PRO A 273 -25.53 -5.36 2.54
C PRO A 273 -24.18 -5.88 2.05
N ALA A 274 -24.11 -7.13 1.56
CA ALA A 274 -22.89 -7.69 0.99
C ALA A 274 -22.40 -6.93 -0.25
N SER A 275 -23.29 -6.14 -0.91
CA SER A 275 -22.92 -5.32 -2.07
C SER A 275 -21.79 -4.34 -1.79
N LYS A 276 -21.60 -3.85 -0.56
CA LYS A 276 -20.45 -3.00 -0.19
C LYS A 276 -19.08 -3.71 -0.35
N TYR A 277 -19.06 -5.05 -0.31
CA TYR A 277 -17.85 -5.86 -0.50
C TYR A 277 -17.68 -6.34 -1.94
N ILE A 278 -18.77 -6.68 -2.63
CA ILE A 278 -18.70 -7.36 -3.94
C ILE A 278 -19.33 -6.59 -5.09
N GLY A 279 -20.14 -5.57 -4.82
CA GLY A 279 -20.85 -4.77 -5.83
C GLY A 279 -20.01 -3.63 -6.44
N THR A 280 -18.76 -3.45 -5.99
CA THR A 280 -17.84 -2.41 -6.49
C THR A 280 -16.57 -3.04 -7.06
N THR A 281 -15.85 -2.30 -7.92
CA THR A 281 -14.58 -2.76 -8.52
C THR A 281 -13.50 -1.72 -8.23
N PRO A 282 -12.96 -1.67 -7.01
CA PRO A 282 -11.85 -0.80 -6.68
C PRO A 282 -10.60 -1.17 -7.47
N PRO A 283 -9.63 -0.25 -7.64
CA PRO A 283 -8.35 -0.54 -8.27
C PRO A 283 -7.64 -1.72 -7.61
N ASP A 284 -6.91 -2.51 -8.42
CA ASP A 284 -5.99 -3.52 -7.89
C ASP A 284 -4.93 -2.84 -7.01
N ASP A 285 -4.41 -3.56 -6.02
CA ASP A 285 -3.44 -3.05 -5.04
C ASP A 285 -3.88 -1.74 -4.36
N SER A 286 -5.14 -1.68 -3.93
CA SER A 286 -5.71 -0.58 -3.15
C SER A 286 -6.18 -1.04 -1.78
N TRP A 287 -6.24 -0.09 -0.83
CA TRP A 287 -6.99 -0.26 0.41
C TRP A 287 -8.39 0.27 0.24
N VAL A 288 -9.37 -0.49 0.67
CA VAL A 288 -10.78 -0.14 0.52
C VAL A 288 -11.39 0.04 1.91
N PHE A 289 -11.78 1.25 2.22
CA PHE A 289 -12.56 1.53 3.43
C PHE A 289 -14.01 1.09 3.18
N VAL A 290 -14.33 -0.10 3.65
CA VAL A 290 -15.69 -0.65 3.56
C VAL A 290 -16.50 -0.16 4.75
N CYS A 291 -17.65 0.46 4.49
CA CYS A 291 -18.46 1.14 5.50
C CYS A 291 -19.96 1.08 5.19
N ASP A 292 -20.80 1.45 6.17
CA ASP A 292 -22.25 1.53 6.02
C ASP A 292 -22.70 2.91 5.55
N ASP A 293 -23.88 2.97 4.93
CA ASP A 293 -24.49 4.18 4.40
C ASP A 293 -25.27 5.01 5.46
N ASP A 294 -25.41 4.48 6.67
CA ASP A 294 -26.19 5.08 7.76
C ASP A 294 -25.31 5.51 8.97
N GLN A 295 -24.04 5.77 8.71
CA GLN A 295 -23.07 6.23 9.72
C GLN A 295 -22.30 7.47 9.22
N GLU A 296 -22.10 8.45 10.08
CA GLU A 296 -21.13 9.52 9.86
C GLU A 296 -19.82 9.18 10.60
N TYR A 297 -18.72 9.06 9.86
CA TYR A 297 -17.41 8.69 10.40
C TYR A 297 -16.62 9.93 10.83
N ALA A 298 -15.68 9.74 11.77
CA ALA A 298 -14.78 10.81 12.21
C ALA A 298 -13.88 11.25 11.03
N ARG A 299 -13.59 12.56 10.97
CA ARG A 299 -12.93 13.19 9.81
C ARG A 299 -11.47 12.76 9.59
N ASP A 300 -10.86 12.16 10.58
CA ASP A 300 -9.46 11.69 10.60
C ASP A 300 -9.37 10.17 10.81
N LEU A 301 -10.50 9.47 10.73
CA LEU A 301 -10.58 8.03 11.04
C LEU A 301 -9.59 7.22 10.22
N ILE A 302 -9.61 7.38 8.90
CA ILE A 302 -8.76 6.59 7.99
C ILE A 302 -7.28 6.90 8.22
N GLU A 303 -6.93 8.14 8.50
CA GLU A 303 -5.55 8.53 8.84
C GLU A 303 -5.08 7.81 10.12
N ARG A 304 -5.92 7.73 11.14
CA ARG A 304 -5.62 7.01 12.41
C ARG A 304 -5.57 5.49 12.24
N MET A 305 -6.30 4.92 11.27
CA MET A 305 -6.24 3.49 10.97
C MET A 305 -4.94 3.08 10.24
N ARG A 306 -4.35 3.98 9.45
CA ARG A 306 -3.19 3.69 8.58
C ARG A 306 -1.98 3.07 9.30
N PRO A 307 -1.57 3.52 10.51
CA PRO A 307 -0.40 2.95 11.19
C PRO A 307 -0.55 1.47 11.54
N SER A 308 -1.78 0.99 11.72
CA SER A 308 -2.07 -0.41 12.03
C SER A 308 -1.89 -1.34 10.82
N VAL A 309 -1.88 -0.80 9.59
CA VAL A 309 -1.88 -1.58 8.34
C VAL A 309 -0.48 -2.07 8.00
N THR A 310 -0.20 -3.34 8.29
CA THR A 310 1.14 -3.95 8.16
C THR A 310 1.22 -5.10 7.16
N GLN A 311 0.10 -5.69 6.74
CA GLN A 311 0.05 -6.81 5.78
C GLN A 311 -1.33 -6.89 5.11
N VAL A 312 -1.44 -7.68 4.05
CA VAL A 312 -2.73 -7.94 3.38
C VAL A 312 -3.73 -8.59 4.34
N GLY A 313 -4.94 -8.05 4.40
CA GLY A 313 -5.99 -8.54 5.29
C GLY A 313 -7.15 -7.56 5.46
N ILE A 314 -7.86 -7.69 6.58
CA ILE A 314 -8.91 -6.78 7.02
C ILE A 314 -8.48 -6.12 8.33
N TYR A 315 -8.50 -4.79 8.40
CA TYR A 315 -8.23 -4.01 9.61
C TYR A 315 -9.50 -3.37 10.12
N GLN A 316 -9.84 -3.69 11.36
CA GLN A 316 -11.12 -3.34 11.97
C GLN A 316 -10.94 -2.45 13.19
N ASN A 317 -11.76 -1.40 13.25
CA ASN A 317 -11.92 -0.58 14.45
C ASN A 317 -12.73 -1.31 15.53
N HIS A 318 -12.64 -0.86 16.77
CA HIS A 318 -13.41 -1.41 17.89
C HIS A 318 -13.30 -2.96 18.02
N TYR A 319 -12.09 -3.47 17.90
CA TYR A 319 -11.84 -4.92 17.90
C TYR A 319 -12.07 -5.60 19.26
N ASN A 320 -11.95 -4.85 20.38
CA ASN A 320 -11.97 -5.42 21.73
C ASN A 320 -13.28 -6.04 22.18
N SER A 321 -14.42 -5.60 21.65
CA SER A 321 -15.75 -6.18 21.98
C SER A 321 -15.92 -7.63 21.50
N ILE A 322 -15.04 -8.09 20.65
CA ILE A 322 -15.13 -9.38 19.93
C ILE A 322 -14.24 -10.44 20.57
N ARG A 323 -13.17 -10.02 21.25
CA ARG A 323 -12.17 -10.91 21.87
C ARG A 323 -12.75 -11.95 22.83
N GLU A 324 -13.89 -11.67 23.43
CA GLU A 324 -14.48 -12.54 24.45
C GLU A 324 -15.22 -13.76 23.86
N LYS A 325 -15.47 -13.81 22.54
CA LYS A 325 -16.40 -14.79 21.97
C LYS A 325 -15.90 -15.63 20.80
N THR A 326 -14.85 -15.23 20.08
CA THR A 326 -14.34 -16.02 18.93
C THR A 326 -12.84 -15.90 18.76
N SER A 327 -12.14 -17.00 18.63
CA SER A 327 -10.68 -17.09 18.41
C SER A 327 -10.22 -16.68 16.98
N GLY A 328 -11.09 -16.11 16.16
CA GLY A 328 -10.82 -15.80 14.76
C GLY A 328 -11.20 -14.40 14.26
N GLY A 329 -11.64 -13.48 15.15
CA GLY A 329 -12.02 -12.12 14.77
C GLY A 329 -13.27 -12.08 13.87
N MET A 330 -14.40 -11.56 14.38
CA MET A 330 -15.58 -11.32 13.56
C MET A 330 -15.47 -9.93 12.90
N VAL A 331 -15.74 -9.87 11.61
CA VAL A 331 -15.82 -8.60 10.86
C VAL A 331 -17.11 -7.88 11.21
N HIS A 332 -17.02 -6.57 11.45
CA HIS A 332 -18.19 -5.70 11.65
C HIS A 332 -18.13 -4.54 10.65
N GLY A 333 -18.97 -4.56 9.63
CA GLY A 333 -18.96 -3.57 8.56
C GLY A 333 -19.26 -2.15 9.02
N TYR A 334 -20.13 -1.97 10.02
CA TYR A 334 -20.58 -0.65 10.45
C TYR A 334 -19.50 0.22 11.10
N VAL A 335 -18.47 -0.37 11.69
CA VAL A 335 -17.35 0.38 12.30
C VAL A 335 -16.37 0.94 11.28
N GLY A 336 -16.51 0.58 10.01
CA GLY A 336 -15.55 0.89 8.96
C GLY A 336 -14.30 0.02 9.03
N ASN A 337 -14.01 -0.67 7.94
CA ASN A 337 -12.88 -1.59 7.84
C ASN A 337 -11.97 -1.19 6.69
N LEU A 338 -10.65 -1.22 6.88
CA LEU A 338 -9.71 -1.19 5.76
C LEU A 338 -9.47 -2.61 5.27
N VAL A 339 -9.90 -2.89 4.05
CA VAL A 339 -9.82 -4.20 3.39
C VAL A 339 -8.91 -4.08 2.18
N HIS A 340 -7.93 -4.95 2.03
CA HIS A 340 -7.10 -4.97 0.83
C HIS A 340 -7.93 -5.43 -0.38
N SER A 341 -7.76 -4.82 -1.55
CA SER A 341 -8.56 -5.12 -2.76
C SER A 341 -8.49 -6.59 -3.19
N SER A 342 -7.38 -7.28 -2.94
CA SER A 342 -7.26 -8.73 -3.21
C SER A 342 -8.23 -9.57 -2.38
N VAL A 343 -8.54 -9.16 -1.14
CA VAL A 343 -9.54 -9.83 -0.29
C VAL A 343 -10.93 -9.68 -0.90
N LEU A 344 -11.28 -8.47 -1.37
CA LEU A 344 -12.55 -8.23 -2.06
C LEU A 344 -12.66 -9.02 -3.37
N LYS A 345 -11.56 -9.16 -4.09
CA LYS A 345 -11.49 -10.00 -5.30
C LYS A 345 -11.79 -11.47 -4.99
N GLY A 346 -11.26 -12.00 -3.89
CA GLY A 346 -11.57 -13.34 -3.41
C GLY A 346 -13.03 -13.48 -2.98
N LEU A 347 -13.59 -12.50 -2.27
CA LEU A 347 -14.98 -12.48 -1.85
C LEU A 347 -15.98 -12.54 -3.04
N ARG A 348 -15.67 -11.90 -4.17
CA ARG A 348 -16.52 -11.95 -5.38
C ARG A 348 -16.65 -13.36 -5.95
N SER A 349 -15.68 -14.22 -5.72
CA SER A 349 -15.70 -15.63 -6.15
C SER A 349 -16.21 -16.56 -5.07
N PHE A 350 -16.46 -16.07 -3.86
CA PHE A 350 -16.93 -16.86 -2.73
C PHE A 350 -18.45 -17.02 -2.77
N PRO A 351 -19.00 -18.21 -2.55
CA PRO A 351 -20.44 -18.44 -2.58
C PRO A 351 -21.21 -17.51 -1.65
N LEU A 352 -22.26 -16.85 -2.17
CA LEU A 352 -23.16 -15.98 -1.41
C LEU A 352 -24.52 -16.66 -1.26
N PRO A 353 -24.74 -17.50 -0.22
CA PRO A 353 -26.04 -18.13 0.01
C PRO A 353 -27.09 -17.08 0.42
N GLU A 354 -28.38 -17.42 0.26
CA GLU A 354 -29.47 -16.48 0.50
C GLU A 354 -29.49 -15.95 1.96
N CYS A 355 -29.13 -16.78 2.95
CA CYS A 355 -28.99 -16.36 4.35
C CYS A 355 -27.94 -15.27 4.56
N ALA A 356 -26.86 -15.25 3.78
CA ALA A 356 -25.79 -14.26 3.88
C ALA A 356 -26.25 -12.82 3.54
N ARG A 357 -27.34 -12.66 2.78
CA ARG A 357 -27.94 -11.35 2.48
C ARG A 357 -28.42 -10.58 3.70
N PHE A 358 -28.53 -11.25 4.85
CA PHE A 358 -28.97 -10.66 6.11
C PHE A 358 -27.88 -10.61 7.17
N VAL A 359 -26.76 -11.27 6.90
CA VAL A 359 -25.63 -11.44 7.85
C VAL A 359 -24.30 -11.35 7.12
N ASP A 360 -24.12 -10.27 6.35
CA ASP A 360 -22.93 -10.02 5.54
C ASP A 360 -21.63 -10.03 6.35
N ASP A 361 -21.64 -9.49 7.56
CA ASP A 361 -20.49 -9.49 8.48
C ASP A 361 -20.03 -10.92 8.81
N GLN A 362 -20.98 -11.82 9.08
CA GLN A 362 -20.70 -13.23 9.34
C GLN A 362 -20.22 -13.95 8.09
N TRP A 363 -20.80 -13.63 6.93
CA TRP A 363 -20.38 -14.20 5.66
C TRP A 363 -18.93 -13.83 5.32
N VAL A 364 -18.54 -12.55 5.48
CA VAL A 364 -17.16 -12.11 5.31
C VAL A 364 -16.24 -12.79 6.32
N SER A 365 -16.67 -12.90 7.58
CA SER A 365 -15.90 -13.58 8.63
C SER A 365 -15.69 -15.07 8.29
N MET A 366 -16.69 -15.75 7.73
CA MET A 366 -16.58 -17.13 7.24
C MET A 366 -15.56 -17.24 6.10
N TYR A 367 -15.60 -16.33 5.14
CA TYR A 367 -14.58 -16.26 4.08
C TYR A 367 -13.17 -16.12 4.65
N CYS A 368 -12.97 -15.21 5.59
CA CYS A 368 -11.67 -14.99 6.22
C CYS A 368 -11.17 -16.26 6.93
N GLN A 369 -12.05 -16.95 7.68
CA GLN A 369 -11.69 -18.19 8.39
C GLN A 369 -11.31 -19.32 7.42
N LEU A 370 -12.09 -19.54 6.36
CA LEU A 370 -11.85 -20.61 5.38
C LEU A 370 -10.62 -20.37 4.50
N ASN A 371 -10.28 -19.11 4.23
CA ASN A 371 -9.16 -18.74 3.35
C ASN A 371 -7.94 -18.20 4.11
N SER A 372 -7.92 -18.32 5.45
CA SER A 372 -6.82 -17.83 6.30
C SER A 372 -6.48 -16.35 6.09
N VAL A 373 -7.50 -15.55 5.79
CA VAL A 373 -7.34 -14.08 5.67
C VAL A 373 -7.30 -13.49 7.08
N PRO A 374 -6.23 -12.77 7.46
CA PRO A 374 -6.13 -12.21 8.79
C PRO A 374 -7.12 -11.06 8.99
N VAL A 375 -7.81 -11.05 10.14
CA VAL A 375 -8.62 -9.93 10.63
C VAL A 375 -7.90 -9.34 11.83
N MET A 376 -7.47 -8.09 11.72
CA MET A 376 -6.56 -7.45 12.67
C MET A 376 -7.21 -6.20 13.29
N PRO A 377 -6.87 -5.86 14.54
CA PRO A 377 -7.31 -4.61 15.15
C PRO A 377 -6.60 -3.41 14.53
N THR A 378 -7.27 -2.26 14.54
CA THR A 378 -6.60 -0.95 14.50
C THR A 378 -6.38 -0.45 15.92
N GLU A 379 -5.67 0.67 16.07
CA GLU A 379 -5.53 1.36 17.35
C GLU A 379 -6.77 2.20 17.72
N VAL A 380 -7.78 2.25 16.84
CA VAL A 380 -9.01 3.04 17.04
C VAL A 380 -10.07 2.16 17.70
N GLU A 381 -10.25 2.32 19.01
CA GLU A 381 -11.14 1.46 19.80
C GLU A 381 -12.45 2.13 20.25
N ALA A 382 -12.42 3.42 20.59
CA ALA A 382 -13.59 4.10 21.13
C ALA A 382 -14.56 4.54 20.02
N TYR A 383 -15.87 4.37 20.26
CA TYR A 383 -16.91 4.85 19.33
C TYR A 383 -16.81 6.34 19.01
N ALA A 384 -16.42 7.16 19.99
CA ALA A 384 -16.21 8.59 19.79
C ALA A 384 -15.06 8.92 18.84
N ASP A 385 -14.16 7.97 18.61
CA ASP A 385 -13.04 8.10 17.68
C ASP A 385 -13.37 7.54 16.29
N ILE A 386 -14.38 6.67 16.19
CA ILE A 386 -14.83 6.06 14.92
C ILE A 386 -15.88 6.93 14.25
N PHE A 387 -16.82 7.45 15.04
CA PHE A 387 -17.99 8.14 14.51
C PHE A 387 -17.96 9.63 14.88
N LYS A 388 -18.62 10.43 14.07
CA LYS A 388 -18.88 11.82 14.37
C LYS A 388 -19.82 11.88 15.60
N VAL A 389 -19.32 12.45 16.70
CA VAL A 389 -20.10 12.65 17.91
C VAL A 389 -20.84 13.98 17.80
N THR A 390 -22.16 13.95 17.94
CA THR A 390 -23.03 15.13 18.07
C THR A 390 -23.27 15.47 19.54
N GLU A 391 -23.91 16.61 19.82
CA GLU A 391 -24.30 17.00 21.19
C GLU A 391 -25.19 15.94 21.89
N ASN A 392 -25.90 15.11 21.11
CA ASN A 392 -26.74 14.01 21.60
C ASN A 392 -26.04 12.64 21.61
N GLY A 393 -24.74 12.60 21.34
CA GLY A 393 -23.96 11.37 21.21
C GLY A 393 -23.90 10.86 19.78
N HIS A 394 -23.44 9.60 19.62
CA HIS A 394 -23.42 8.94 18.32
C HIS A 394 -24.86 8.49 17.96
N GLU A 395 -25.42 9.10 16.93
CA GLU A 395 -26.74 8.73 16.42
C GLU A 395 -26.59 7.88 15.15
N LYS A 396 -27.22 6.71 15.15
CA LYS A 396 -27.36 5.91 13.93
C LYS A 396 -28.38 6.58 13.02
N LEU A 397 -27.98 6.98 11.84
CA LEU A 397 -28.84 7.67 10.85
C LEU A 397 -29.88 6.75 10.23
N GLY A 398 -29.62 5.44 10.18
CA GLY A 398 -30.33 4.51 9.33
C GLY A 398 -31.75 4.16 9.78
N THR A 399 -32.64 4.25 8.83
CA THR A 399 -33.98 3.63 8.85
C THR A 399 -33.97 2.34 8.04
N HIS A 400 -35.05 1.55 8.10
CA HIS A 400 -35.21 0.31 7.33
C HIS A 400 -34.16 -0.78 7.62
N SER A 401 -33.78 -0.94 8.88
CA SER A 401 -32.83 -1.97 9.33
C SER A 401 -33.30 -3.38 8.95
N LEU A 402 -32.35 -4.28 8.68
CA LEU A 402 -32.62 -5.70 8.47
C LEU A 402 -32.93 -6.46 9.76
N SER A 403 -32.68 -5.88 10.92
CA SER A 403 -32.85 -6.52 12.24
C SER A 403 -34.31 -6.98 12.53
N GLY A 404 -35.29 -6.44 11.81
CA GLY A 404 -36.70 -6.86 11.91
C GLY A 404 -37.14 -8.00 10.98
N LEU A 405 -36.24 -8.54 10.14
CA LEU A 405 -36.57 -9.52 9.08
C LEU A 405 -36.24 -10.99 9.43
N GLY A 406 -36.19 -11.33 10.70
CA GLY A 406 -35.89 -12.66 11.19
C GLY A 406 -34.81 -12.65 12.29
N THR A 407 -34.57 -13.80 12.92
CA THR A 407 -33.55 -13.85 13.96
C THR A 407 -32.16 -13.96 13.31
N ARG A 408 -31.23 -13.09 13.69
CA ARG A 408 -29.81 -13.15 13.25
C ARG A 408 -29.22 -14.53 13.55
N ALA A 409 -29.60 -15.13 14.69
CA ALA A 409 -29.08 -16.43 15.10
C ALA A 409 -29.44 -17.56 14.12
N ASP A 410 -30.66 -17.56 13.57
CA ASP A 410 -31.08 -18.58 12.59
C ASP A 410 -30.31 -18.42 11.27
N ARG A 411 -30.08 -17.18 10.81
CA ARG A 411 -29.31 -16.91 9.60
C ARG A 411 -27.85 -17.29 9.73
N VAL A 412 -27.27 -17.07 10.90
CA VAL A 412 -25.89 -17.52 11.21
C VAL A 412 -25.81 -19.04 11.19
N ARG A 413 -26.78 -19.73 11.78
CA ARG A 413 -26.81 -21.20 11.76
C ARG A 413 -26.96 -21.74 10.33
N GLU A 414 -27.86 -21.19 9.52
CA GLU A 414 -27.98 -21.56 8.10
C GLU A 414 -26.66 -21.37 7.35
N LEU A 415 -25.90 -20.29 7.66
CA LEU A 415 -24.60 -20.03 7.07
C LEU A 415 -23.54 -21.07 7.50
N GLU A 416 -23.49 -21.38 8.79
CA GLU A 416 -22.61 -22.42 9.33
C GLU A 416 -22.88 -23.79 8.71
N GLU A 417 -24.17 -24.17 8.59
CA GLU A 417 -24.59 -25.41 7.93
C GLU A 417 -24.19 -25.44 6.45
N HIS A 418 -24.35 -24.30 5.74
CA HIS A 418 -24.01 -24.21 4.31
C HIS A 418 -22.52 -24.44 4.06
N PHE A 419 -21.63 -23.90 4.89
CA PHE A 419 -20.19 -24.03 4.74
C PHE A 419 -19.58 -25.20 5.54
N GLY A 420 -20.35 -25.86 6.37
CA GLY A 420 -19.89 -26.95 7.23
C GLY A 420 -18.86 -26.52 8.30
N VAL A 421 -18.91 -25.24 8.72
CA VAL A 421 -17.98 -24.63 9.67
C VAL A 421 -18.74 -23.88 10.74
N SER A 422 -18.34 -24.00 12.00
CA SER A 422 -18.93 -23.26 13.12
C SER A 422 -18.03 -22.10 13.56
N PHE A 423 -18.63 -20.94 13.85
CA PHE A 423 -17.93 -19.82 14.49
C PHE A 423 -17.61 -20.12 15.98
N LEU A 424 -18.26 -21.13 16.57
CA LEU A 424 -18.21 -21.42 18.01
C LEU A 424 -17.17 -22.49 18.38
N ASP A 425 -16.61 -23.24 17.40
CA ASP A 425 -15.86 -24.47 17.66
C ASP A 425 -14.32 -24.33 17.65
N LYS A 426 -13.77 -23.15 17.95
CA LYS A 426 -12.34 -23.07 18.29
C LYS A 426 -12.12 -22.60 19.71
N LYS A 427 -12.43 -23.49 20.68
CA LYS A 427 -11.72 -23.51 21.95
C LYS A 427 -10.37 -24.23 21.68
N ALA A 428 -9.32 -23.47 21.49
CA ALA A 428 -7.95 -23.94 21.59
C ALA A 428 -7.28 -23.23 22.78
#